data_0db6b56eea0933f497471c5c95e51f9b
#
_entry.id   0db6b56eea0933f497471c5c95e51f9b
#
_cell.length_a   1.000
_cell.length_b   1.000
_cell.length_c   1.000
_cell.angle_alpha   90.00
_cell.angle_beta   90.00
_cell.angle_gamma   90.00
#
_symmetry.space_group_name_H-M   'P 1'
#
loop_
_entity.id
_entity.type
_entity.pdbx_description
1 polymer ?
#
loop_
_entity_poly.entity_id
_entity_poly.type
_entity_poly.pdbx_seq_one_letter_code
_entity_poly.pdbx_strand_id
1 'polypeptide(L)'
;MCQLGKVLKAEDWEHLFAAEQDATERLNKAPQLDSLTRSDREEALTHWLDERGIPEGWRLASSFVNAGLDTDWLTTVAKKLAPESHAAALNWLDARLTLHSLLKLVDQSTGRVADLVKAIKSYTHMDESPMQEIDVHEGLESTLTMLGFKLKKVELVRAFDRSAPRIMAYGSELNQVWTNLIDNAIDAVNGCGKICIGTSVEDNQLVVEIMDNGRGIPLEIQSRIFEPFFTTKGVGSGTGLGLLISDRIVANRHNGEIEFESKPGETRFRVRLPLVRTPGQPTKAH
;
A
#
# COMPACT_ATOMS: atom_id res chain seq x y z
N MET A 1 -4.16 14.46 32.77
CA MET A 1 -4.87 13.42 33.52
C MET A 1 -5.55 13.86 34.82
N CYS A 2 -5.06 14.87 35.54
CA CYS A 2 -5.63 15.24 36.86
C CYS A 2 -7.00 15.96 36.88
N GLN A 3 -7.50 16.52 35.78
CA GLN A 3 -8.84 17.19 35.80
C GLN A 3 -9.98 16.26 35.37
N LEU A 4 -9.73 15.33 34.44
CA LEU A 4 -10.73 14.38 33.96
C LEU A 4 -11.22 13.41 35.05
N GLY A 5 -10.34 12.93 35.91
CA GLY A 5 -10.70 12.01 37.00
C GLY A 5 -11.54 12.62 38.12
N LYS A 6 -11.77 13.96 38.11
CA LYS A 6 -12.66 14.64 39.04
C LYS A 6 -14.09 14.79 38.52
N VAL A 7 -14.29 14.67 37.20
CA VAL A 7 -15.58 14.91 36.52
C VAL A 7 -16.24 13.62 36.05
N LEU A 8 -15.45 12.61 35.64
CA LEU A 8 -15.93 11.32 35.14
C LEU A 8 -16.03 10.32 36.29
N LYS A 9 -17.18 9.69 36.46
CA LYS A 9 -17.40 8.58 37.41
C LYS A 9 -16.81 7.28 36.85
N ALA A 10 -16.59 6.28 37.69
CA ALA A 10 -16.05 4.98 37.27
C ALA A 10 -16.91 4.31 36.17
N GLU A 11 -18.23 4.42 36.27
CA GLU A 11 -19.21 3.92 35.28
C GLU A 11 -19.11 4.62 33.93
N ASP A 12 -18.81 5.92 33.91
CA ASP A 12 -18.63 6.70 32.67
C ASP A 12 -17.42 6.20 31.85
N TRP A 13 -16.37 5.73 32.54
CA TRP A 13 -15.16 5.25 31.86
C TRP A 13 -15.39 3.98 31.05
N GLU A 14 -16.18 3.00 31.52
CA GLU A 14 -16.51 1.81 30.76
C GLU A 14 -17.25 2.14 29.48
N HIS A 15 -18.24 3.04 29.58
CA HIS A 15 -19.00 3.50 28.41
C HIS A 15 -18.14 4.29 27.43
N LEU A 16 -17.21 5.09 27.94
CA LEU A 16 -16.34 5.92 27.14
C LEU A 16 -15.28 5.09 26.40
N PHE A 17 -14.70 4.07 27.03
CA PHE A 17 -13.79 3.12 26.37
C PHE A 17 -14.48 2.32 25.28
N ALA A 18 -15.70 1.86 25.52
CA ALA A 18 -16.48 1.18 24.50
C ALA A 18 -16.79 2.10 23.30
N ALA A 19 -17.13 3.37 23.57
CA ALA A 19 -17.34 4.39 22.54
C ALA A 19 -16.05 4.71 21.76
N GLU A 20 -14.90 4.78 22.41
CA GLU A 20 -13.60 4.97 21.77
C GLU A 20 -13.28 3.83 20.80
N GLN A 21 -13.49 2.59 21.21
CA GLN A 21 -13.24 1.42 20.35
C GLN A 21 -14.11 1.45 19.08
N ASP A 22 -15.43 1.69 19.22
CA ASP A 22 -16.34 1.79 18.07
C ASP A 22 -15.99 2.98 17.18
N ALA A 23 -15.68 4.15 17.77
CA ALA A 23 -15.27 5.33 17.01
C ALA A 23 -13.95 5.11 16.24
N THR A 24 -12.99 4.40 16.83
CA THR A 24 -11.73 4.05 16.17
C THR A 24 -11.94 3.08 15.01
N GLU A 25 -12.84 2.10 15.15
CA GLU A 25 -13.18 1.19 14.05
C GLU A 25 -13.85 1.94 12.90
N ARG A 26 -14.75 2.87 13.21
CA ARG A 26 -15.40 3.73 12.22
C ARG A 26 -14.41 4.63 11.50
N LEU A 27 -13.49 5.26 12.22
CA LEU A 27 -12.40 6.08 11.66
C LEU A 27 -11.58 5.30 10.62
N ASN A 28 -11.31 4.03 10.87
CA ASN A 28 -10.55 3.19 9.95
C ASN A 28 -11.33 2.79 8.68
N LYS A 29 -12.66 2.83 8.73
CA LYS A 29 -13.58 2.44 7.64
C LYS A 29 -14.26 3.65 7.00
N ALA A 30 -14.07 4.86 7.55
CA ALA A 30 -14.78 6.07 7.10
C ALA A 30 -14.49 6.34 5.61
N PRO A 31 -15.53 6.49 4.77
CA PRO A 31 -15.37 6.86 3.38
C PRO A 31 -14.93 8.32 3.26
N GLN A 32 -14.22 8.63 2.19
CA GLN A 32 -13.99 10.03 1.84
C GLN A 32 -15.30 10.68 1.43
N LEU A 33 -15.71 11.69 2.17
CA LEU A 33 -16.90 12.48 1.87
C LEU A 33 -16.56 13.59 0.86
N ASP A 34 -17.50 13.89 -0.02
CA ASP A 34 -17.43 15.12 -0.81
C ASP A 34 -17.59 16.36 0.07
N SER A 35 -17.17 17.52 -0.44
CA SER A 35 -17.10 18.76 0.35
C SER A 35 -18.46 19.23 0.85
N LEU A 36 -19.53 19.01 0.10
CA LEU A 36 -20.87 19.44 0.47
C LEU A 36 -21.43 18.56 1.60
N THR A 37 -21.43 17.27 1.42
CA THR A 37 -21.86 16.29 2.44
C THR A 37 -21.09 16.44 3.74
N ARG A 38 -19.78 16.74 3.63
CA ARG A 38 -18.93 17.00 4.79
C ARG A 38 -19.39 18.26 5.55
N SER A 39 -19.62 19.37 4.84
CA SER A 39 -20.08 20.64 5.43
C SER A 39 -21.41 20.47 6.13
N ASP A 40 -22.38 19.79 5.49
CA ASP A 40 -23.70 19.56 6.07
C ASP A 40 -23.62 18.75 7.37
N ARG A 41 -22.74 17.74 7.42
CA ARG A 41 -22.53 16.92 8.63
C ARG A 41 -21.82 17.71 9.74
N GLU A 42 -20.83 18.52 9.39
CA GLU A 42 -20.12 19.38 10.35
C GLU A 42 -21.08 20.41 10.97
N GLU A 43 -21.99 21.00 10.17
CA GLU A 43 -23.00 21.93 10.66
C GLU A 43 -24.00 21.24 11.60
N ALA A 44 -24.53 20.07 11.22
CA ALA A 44 -25.45 19.30 12.05
C ALA A 44 -24.83 18.90 13.40
N LEU A 45 -23.56 18.47 13.38
CA LEU A 45 -22.84 18.12 14.61
C LEU A 45 -22.52 19.35 15.48
N THR A 46 -22.15 20.47 14.87
CA THR A 46 -21.91 21.73 15.59
C THR A 46 -23.17 22.16 16.30
N HIS A 47 -24.32 22.17 15.62
CA HIS A 47 -25.61 22.52 16.23
C HIS A 47 -25.96 21.59 17.41
N TRP A 48 -25.78 20.27 17.24
CA TRP A 48 -26.01 19.28 18.30
C TRP A 48 -25.13 19.52 19.54
N LEU A 49 -23.86 19.93 19.34
CA LEU A 49 -22.90 20.24 20.42
C LEU A 49 -23.27 21.56 21.13
N ASP A 50 -23.65 22.58 20.36
CA ASP A 50 -24.02 23.91 20.88
C ASP A 50 -25.30 23.84 21.74
N GLU A 51 -26.33 23.07 21.31
CA GLU A 51 -27.54 22.84 22.09
C GLU A 51 -27.27 22.21 23.46
N ARG A 52 -26.14 21.53 23.64
CA ARG A 52 -25.71 20.89 24.90
C ARG A 52 -24.69 21.71 25.66
N GLY A 53 -24.42 22.93 25.19
CA GLY A 53 -23.51 23.87 25.85
C GLY A 53 -22.04 23.38 25.83
N ILE A 54 -21.65 22.57 24.84
CA ILE A 54 -20.28 22.09 24.72
C ILE A 54 -19.43 23.15 24.02
N PRO A 55 -18.40 23.72 24.69
CA PRO A 55 -17.59 24.78 24.13
C PRO A 55 -16.82 24.30 22.90
N GLU A 56 -16.60 25.21 21.93
CA GLU A 56 -15.85 24.94 20.70
C GLU A 56 -16.38 23.73 19.89
N GLY A 57 -17.71 23.57 19.84
CA GLY A 57 -18.38 22.46 19.15
C GLY A 57 -17.95 22.29 17.70
N TRP A 58 -17.70 23.40 16.99
CA TRP A 58 -17.22 23.39 15.60
C TRP A 58 -15.89 22.63 15.42
N ARG A 59 -14.99 22.68 16.40
CA ARG A 59 -13.71 21.97 16.37
C ARG A 59 -13.91 20.46 16.53
N LEU A 60 -14.76 20.06 17.47
CA LEU A 60 -15.12 18.67 17.70
C LEU A 60 -15.89 18.07 16.51
N ALA A 61 -16.78 18.84 15.90
CA ALA A 61 -17.59 18.42 14.77
C ALA A 61 -16.73 17.95 13.59
N SER A 62 -15.71 18.72 13.22
CA SER A 62 -14.81 18.34 12.12
C SER A 62 -14.06 17.02 12.40
N SER A 63 -13.57 16.83 13.62
CA SER A 63 -12.91 15.59 14.05
C SER A 63 -13.85 14.40 14.01
N PHE A 64 -15.08 14.55 14.49
CA PHE A 64 -16.08 13.48 14.54
C PHE A 64 -16.59 13.10 13.14
N VAL A 65 -16.81 14.08 12.26
CA VAL A 65 -17.16 13.80 10.85
C VAL A 65 -16.06 13.00 10.16
N ASN A 66 -14.78 13.35 10.38
CA ASN A 66 -13.64 12.62 9.85
C ASN A 66 -13.59 11.18 10.37
N ALA A 67 -14.07 10.93 11.59
CA ALA A 67 -14.19 9.59 12.17
C ALA A 67 -15.46 8.84 11.72
N GLY A 68 -16.30 9.43 10.86
CA GLY A 68 -17.55 8.83 10.41
C GLY A 68 -18.62 8.76 11.50
N LEU A 69 -18.55 9.64 12.49
CA LEU A 69 -19.54 9.78 13.57
C LEU A 69 -20.62 10.79 13.17
N ASP A 70 -21.83 10.53 13.61
CA ASP A 70 -23.01 11.36 13.36
C ASP A 70 -23.75 11.75 14.66
N THR A 71 -24.78 12.55 14.53
CA THR A 71 -25.61 13.03 15.66
C THR A 71 -26.30 11.88 16.39
N ASP A 72 -26.69 10.82 15.68
CA ASP A 72 -27.37 9.65 16.30
C ASP A 72 -26.41 8.87 17.17
N TRP A 73 -25.18 8.70 16.68
CA TRP A 73 -24.11 8.05 17.42
C TRP A 73 -23.76 8.85 18.69
N LEU A 74 -23.54 10.16 18.55
CA LEU A 74 -23.27 11.02 19.71
C LEU A 74 -24.42 11.02 20.72
N THR A 75 -25.66 11.01 20.23
CA THR A 75 -26.84 10.91 21.12
C THR A 75 -26.87 9.60 21.88
N THR A 76 -26.47 8.50 21.25
CA THR A 76 -26.40 7.18 21.88
C THR A 76 -25.31 7.13 22.96
N VAL A 77 -24.17 7.74 22.72
CA VAL A 77 -23.08 7.84 23.70
C VAL A 77 -23.46 8.76 24.85
N ALA A 78 -24.02 9.94 24.56
CA ALA A 78 -24.43 10.93 25.55
C ALA A 78 -25.49 10.39 26.53
N LYS A 79 -26.43 9.53 26.07
CA LYS A 79 -27.44 8.90 26.93
C LYS A 79 -26.85 7.98 28.00
N LYS A 80 -25.62 7.49 27.81
CA LYS A 80 -24.93 6.59 28.75
C LYS A 80 -24.02 7.31 29.73
N LEU A 81 -23.87 8.63 29.57
CA LEU A 81 -22.98 9.47 30.36
C LEU A 81 -23.81 10.47 31.17
N ALA A 82 -23.30 10.87 32.33
CA ALA A 82 -23.90 11.93 33.11
C ALA A 82 -23.82 13.28 32.34
N PRO A 83 -24.86 14.15 32.36
CA PRO A 83 -24.87 15.41 31.61
C PRO A 83 -23.65 16.31 31.90
N GLU A 84 -23.20 16.35 33.14
CA GLU A 84 -22.02 17.09 33.57
C GLU A 84 -20.71 16.55 33.01
N SER A 85 -20.71 15.29 32.57
CA SER A 85 -19.54 14.62 31.98
C SER A 85 -19.42 14.80 30.46
N HIS A 86 -20.47 15.24 29.75
CA HIS A 86 -20.52 15.28 28.29
C HIS A 86 -19.34 16.04 27.67
N ALA A 87 -19.12 17.28 28.12
CA ALA A 87 -18.05 18.12 27.56
C ALA A 87 -16.66 17.49 27.79
N ALA A 88 -16.41 16.94 28.96
CA ALA A 88 -15.14 16.30 29.31
C ALA A 88 -14.94 15.00 28.50
N ALA A 89 -15.99 14.18 28.38
CA ALA A 89 -15.97 12.92 27.64
C ALA A 89 -15.74 13.10 26.14
N LEU A 90 -16.45 14.07 25.52
CA LEU A 90 -16.31 14.35 24.10
C LEU A 90 -14.96 15.00 23.74
N ASN A 91 -14.44 15.88 24.58
CA ASN A 91 -13.09 16.41 24.41
C ASN A 91 -12.02 15.30 24.55
N TRP A 92 -12.20 14.37 25.48
CA TRP A 92 -11.31 13.24 25.63
C TRP A 92 -11.37 12.32 24.40
N LEU A 93 -12.57 12.04 23.90
CA LEU A 93 -12.77 11.22 22.69
C LEU A 93 -12.10 11.86 21.47
N ASP A 94 -12.29 13.19 21.28
CA ASP A 94 -11.61 13.94 20.22
C ASP A 94 -10.08 13.82 20.32
N ALA A 95 -9.53 14.02 21.52
CA ALA A 95 -8.09 13.89 21.75
C ALA A 95 -7.58 12.47 21.41
N ARG A 96 -8.37 11.42 21.74
CA ARG A 96 -8.03 10.02 21.43
C ARG A 96 -8.08 9.71 19.93
N LEU A 97 -9.11 10.17 19.22
CA LEU A 97 -9.24 10.02 17.77
C LEU A 97 -8.14 10.78 17.03
N THR A 98 -7.85 12.01 17.48
CA THR A 98 -6.74 12.81 16.93
C THR A 98 -5.40 12.10 17.14
N LEU A 99 -5.14 11.58 18.35
CA LEU A 99 -3.93 10.82 18.64
C LEU A 99 -3.81 9.58 17.75
N HIS A 100 -4.91 8.83 17.59
CA HIS A 100 -4.93 7.65 16.73
C HIS A 100 -4.62 8.01 15.26
N SER A 101 -5.22 9.09 14.76
CA SER A 101 -4.96 9.60 13.40
C SER A 101 -3.51 10.02 13.21
N LEU A 102 -2.93 10.72 14.18
CA LEU A 102 -1.52 11.13 14.16
C LEU A 102 -0.56 9.93 14.21
N LEU A 103 -0.82 8.95 15.07
CA LEU A 103 -0.02 7.73 15.15
C LEU A 103 -0.04 6.96 13.82
N LYS A 104 -1.22 6.85 13.19
CA LYS A 104 -1.37 6.23 11.86
C LYS A 104 -0.58 6.99 10.79
N LEU A 105 -0.62 8.33 10.83
CA LEU A 105 0.16 9.17 9.90
C LEU A 105 1.67 9.00 10.11
N VAL A 106 2.14 8.93 11.35
CA VAL A 106 3.55 8.69 11.70
C VAL A 106 3.98 7.31 11.19
N ASP A 107 3.20 6.27 11.48
CA ASP A 107 3.48 4.90 11.03
C ASP A 107 3.59 4.82 9.50
N GLN A 108 2.64 5.41 8.78
CA GLN A 108 2.68 5.50 7.32
C GLN A 108 3.89 6.29 6.79
N SER A 109 4.25 7.37 7.46
CA SER A 109 5.39 8.20 7.05
C SER A 109 6.71 7.49 7.31
N THR A 110 6.82 6.81 8.45
CA THR A 110 7.99 6.00 8.81
C THR A 110 8.16 4.81 7.84
N GLY A 111 7.05 4.15 7.48
CA GLY A 111 7.05 3.11 6.45
C GLY A 111 7.60 3.62 5.11
N ARG A 112 7.15 4.79 4.64
CA ARG A 112 7.67 5.42 3.41
C ARG A 112 9.17 5.74 3.50
N VAL A 113 9.63 6.26 4.63
CA VAL A 113 11.06 6.54 4.84
C VAL A 113 11.86 5.25 4.83
N ALA A 114 11.40 4.19 5.48
CA ALA A 114 12.04 2.88 5.46
C ALA A 114 12.14 2.31 4.03
N ASP A 115 11.07 2.42 3.24
CA ASP A 115 11.03 1.99 1.85
C ASP A 115 11.97 2.82 0.96
N LEU A 116 12.03 4.15 1.17
CA LEU A 116 12.98 5.03 0.51
C LEU A 116 14.43 4.67 0.84
N VAL A 117 14.73 4.44 2.12
CA VAL A 117 16.07 4.01 2.57
C VAL A 117 16.42 2.65 1.96
N LYS A 118 15.46 1.72 1.90
CA LYS A 118 15.66 0.42 1.25
C LYS A 118 15.93 0.57 -0.25
N ALA A 119 15.19 1.45 -0.94
CA ALA A 119 15.38 1.76 -2.34
C ALA A 119 16.75 2.41 -2.60
N ILE A 120 17.15 3.38 -1.78
CA ILE A 120 18.49 4.02 -1.84
C ILE A 120 19.57 2.99 -1.55
N LYS A 121 19.40 2.16 -0.51
CA LYS A 121 20.36 1.11 -0.15
C LYS A 121 20.53 0.10 -1.28
N SER A 122 19.45 -0.34 -1.93
CA SER A 122 19.53 -1.19 -3.11
C SER A 122 20.26 -0.51 -4.27
N TYR A 123 20.08 0.81 -4.41
CA TYR A 123 20.79 1.60 -5.41
C TYR A 123 22.31 1.74 -5.12
N THR A 124 22.68 1.91 -3.84
CA THR A 124 24.09 2.12 -3.43
C THR A 124 24.86 0.82 -3.22
N HIS A 125 24.19 -0.30 -2.88
CA HIS A 125 24.80 -1.62 -2.70
C HIS A 125 24.66 -2.55 -3.94
N MET A 126 24.25 -2.01 -5.09
CA MET A 126 24.21 -2.76 -6.35
C MET A 126 25.58 -3.32 -6.78
N ASP A 127 26.67 -2.87 -6.17
CA ASP A 127 28.04 -3.30 -6.51
C ASP A 127 28.57 -4.46 -5.64
N GLU A 128 27.88 -4.89 -4.58
CA GLU A 128 28.43 -5.88 -3.62
C GLU A 128 28.15 -7.34 -3.95
N SER A 129 27.12 -7.64 -4.76
CA SER A 129 26.87 -9.02 -5.18
C SER A 129 27.62 -9.35 -6.46
N PRO A 130 28.44 -10.40 -6.49
CA PRO A 130 29.12 -10.79 -7.71
C PRO A 130 28.12 -11.27 -8.75
N MET A 131 28.37 -10.94 -10.01
CA MET A 131 27.68 -11.54 -11.13
C MET A 131 28.03 -13.02 -11.18
N GLN A 132 27.03 -13.87 -11.25
CA GLN A 132 27.21 -15.32 -11.25
C GLN A 132 26.26 -16.00 -12.24
N GLU A 133 26.56 -17.23 -12.58
CA GLU A 133 25.67 -18.05 -13.38
C GLU A 133 24.51 -18.54 -12.52
N ILE A 134 23.30 -18.10 -12.84
CA ILE A 134 22.08 -18.39 -12.07
C ILE A 134 21.04 -19.14 -12.91
N ASP A 135 20.22 -19.92 -12.22
CA ASP A 135 18.94 -20.43 -12.73
C ASP A 135 17.84 -19.45 -12.32
N VAL A 136 17.20 -18.79 -13.29
CA VAL A 136 16.12 -17.82 -13.03
C VAL A 136 14.93 -18.47 -12.31
N HIS A 137 14.69 -19.78 -12.56
CA HIS A 137 13.60 -20.49 -11.90
C HIS A 137 13.81 -20.61 -10.39
N GLU A 138 15.04 -20.77 -9.92
CA GLU A 138 15.35 -20.79 -8.48
C GLU A 138 14.96 -19.45 -7.81
N GLY A 139 15.26 -18.34 -8.50
CA GLY A 139 14.89 -16.99 -8.03
C GLY A 139 13.38 -16.76 -8.01
N LEU A 140 12.68 -17.18 -9.05
CA LEU A 140 11.23 -17.10 -9.13
C LEU A 140 10.55 -17.94 -8.03
N GLU A 141 10.96 -19.20 -7.84
CA GLU A 141 10.39 -20.07 -6.81
C GLU A 141 10.69 -19.55 -5.38
N SER A 142 11.88 -19.00 -5.14
CA SER A 142 12.22 -18.36 -3.88
C SER A 142 11.31 -17.16 -3.58
N THR A 143 11.06 -16.33 -4.60
CA THR A 143 10.15 -15.18 -4.50
C THR A 143 8.70 -15.64 -4.24
N LEU A 144 8.23 -16.65 -4.95
CA LEU A 144 6.90 -17.22 -4.74
C LEU A 144 6.72 -17.82 -3.35
N THR A 145 7.76 -18.44 -2.81
CA THR A 145 7.77 -18.97 -1.44
C THR A 145 7.66 -17.84 -0.43
N MET A 146 8.42 -16.77 -0.62
CA MET A 146 8.39 -15.57 0.26
C MET A 146 7.01 -14.89 0.23
N LEU A 147 6.37 -14.80 -0.93
CA LEU A 147 5.04 -14.19 -1.09
C LEU A 147 3.89 -15.17 -0.81
N GLY A 148 4.19 -16.39 -0.39
CA GLY A 148 3.21 -17.48 -0.23
C GLY A 148 2.01 -17.14 0.63
N PHE A 149 2.16 -16.29 1.66
CA PHE A 149 1.04 -15.87 2.49
C PHE A 149 0.02 -14.98 1.74
N LYS A 150 0.48 -14.15 0.79
CA LYS A 150 -0.38 -13.32 -0.07
C LYS A 150 -1.04 -14.14 -1.19
N LEU A 151 -0.41 -15.23 -1.60
CA LEU A 151 -0.85 -16.10 -2.69
C LEU A 151 -1.89 -17.15 -2.28
N LYS A 152 -2.26 -17.28 -1.01
CA LYS A 152 -3.14 -18.35 -0.49
C LYS A 152 -4.49 -18.49 -1.21
N LYS A 153 -5.02 -17.41 -1.77
CA LYS A 153 -6.32 -17.39 -2.47
C LYS A 153 -6.18 -17.12 -3.97
N VAL A 154 -4.95 -17.09 -4.48
CA VAL A 154 -4.64 -16.83 -5.89
C VAL A 154 -4.37 -18.15 -6.59
N GLU A 155 -5.00 -18.36 -7.76
CA GLU A 155 -4.64 -19.47 -8.66
C GLU A 155 -3.29 -19.15 -9.32
N LEU A 156 -2.24 -19.86 -8.88
CA LEU A 156 -0.89 -19.67 -9.41
C LEU A 156 -0.56 -20.75 -10.44
N VAL A 157 -0.32 -20.35 -11.69
CA VAL A 157 0.10 -21.22 -12.78
C VAL A 157 1.57 -21.00 -13.10
N ARG A 158 2.33 -22.08 -13.20
CA ARG A 158 3.75 -22.08 -13.59
C ARG A 158 3.89 -22.67 -14.98
N ALA A 159 4.34 -21.88 -15.93
CA ALA A 159 4.60 -22.28 -17.31
C ALA A 159 6.10 -22.13 -17.62
N PHE A 160 6.94 -22.81 -16.83
CA PHE A 160 8.39 -22.70 -16.92
C PHE A 160 8.95 -23.60 -18.03
N ASP A 161 9.71 -23.00 -18.94
CA ASP A 161 10.58 -23.76 -19.86
C ASP A 161 11.82 -24.24 -19.09
N ARG A 162 11.78 -25.49 -18.65
CA ARG A 162 12.88 -26.09 -17.89
C ARG A 162 14.15 -26.35 -18.74
N SER A 163 14.09 -26.13 -20.05
CA SER A 163 15.24 -26.22 -20.96
C SER A 163 15.97 -24.86 -21.09
N ALA A 164 15.43 -23.79 -20.54
CA ALA A 164 16.05 -22.47 -20.57
C ALA A 164 17.44 -22.52 -19.89
N PRO A 165 18.48 -21.95 -20.53
CA PRO A 165 19.83 -21.99 -20.00
C PRO A 165 19.99 -21.08 -18.78
N ARG A 166 21.01 -21.34 -17.98
CA ARG A 166 21.47 -20.41 -16.94
C ARG A 166 22.00 -19.13 -17.57
N ILE A 167 21.88 -18.02 -16.89
CA ILE A 167 22.35 -16.72 -17.34
C ILE A 167 23.34 -16.10 -16.36
N MET A 168 24.25 -15.27 -16.86
CA MET A 168 25.12 -14.45 -16.03
C MET A 168 24.36 -13.23 -15.52
N ALA A 169 24.05 -13.19 -14.22
CA ALA A 169 23.22 -12.14 -13.65
C ALA A 169 23.54 -11.87 -12.17
N TYR A 170 23.01 -10.76 -11.67
CA TYR A 170 22.97 -10.43 -10.25
C TYR A 170 21.68 -10.99 -9.66
N GLY A 171 21.74 -12.21 -9.12
CA GLY A 171 20.56 -12.96 -8.69
C GLY A 171 19.69 -12.23 -7.66
N SER A 172 20.31 -11.54 -6.70
CA SER A 172 19.59 -10.74 -5.68
C SER A 172 18.80 -9.58 -6.28
N GLU A 173 19.37 -8.94 -7.31
CA GLU A 173 18.70 -7.82 -8.02
C GLU A 173 17.52 -8.33 -8.85
N LEU A 174 17.68 -9.46 -9.56
CA LEU A 174 16.57 -10.07 -10.28
C LEU A 174 15.46 -10.55 -9.33
N ASN A 175 15.79 -11.06 -8.15
CA ASN A 175 14.79 -11.43 -7.15
C ASN A 175 13.97 -10.20 -6.69
N GLN A 176 14.58 -9.02 -6.66
CA GLN A 176 13.85 -7.77 -6.40
C GLN A 176 12.88 -7.43 -7.55
N VAL A 177 13.30 -7.64 -8.80
CA VAL A 177 12.41 -7.47 -9.97
C VAL A 177 11.21 -8.41 -9.86
N TRP A 178 11.45 -9.71 -9.61
CA TRP A 178 10.38 -10.70 -9.45
C TRP A 178 9.43 -10.34 -8.32
N THR A 179 9.97 -9.92 -7.18
CA THR A 179 9.16 -9.49 -6.03
C THR A 179 8.25 -8.32 -6.40
N ASN A 180 8.77 -7.28 -7.05
CA ASN A 180 8.01 -6.11 -7.44
C ASN A 180 6.89 -6.44 -8.43
N LEU A 181 7.19 -7.23 -9.47
CA LEU A 181 6.22 -7.57 -10.50
C LEU A 181 5.14 -8.53 -9.99
N ILE A 182 5.52 -9.56 -9.21
CA ILE A 182 4.57 -10.52 -8.65
C ILE A 182 3.70 -9.86 -7.57
N ASP A 183 4.25 -8.98 -6.73
CA ASP A 183 3.46 -8.25 -5.73
C ASP A 183 2.45 -7.30 -6.39
N ASN A 184 2.82 -6.65 -7.50
CA ASN A 184 1.90 -5.85 -8.30
C ASN A 184 0.77 -6.70 -8.92
N ALA A 185 1.08 -7.90 -9.42
CA ALA A 185 0.07 -8.82 -9.93
C ALA A 185 -0.91 -9.29 -8.85
N ILE A 186 -0.41 -9.61 -7.64
CA ILE A 186 -1.23 -9.97 -6.48
C ILE A 186 -2.20 -8.84 -6.11
N ASP A 187 -1.71 -7.61 -6.09
CA ASP A 187 -2.54 -6.43 -5.80
C ASP A 187 -3.59 -6.18 -6.90
N ALA A 188 -3.24 -6.43 -8.18
CA ALA A 188 -4.15 -6.26 -9.29
C ALA A 188 -5.35 -7.23 -9.24
N VAL A 189 -5.11 -8.47 -8.78
CA VAL A 189 -6.17 -9.49 -8.60
C VAL A 189 -6.88 -9.39 -7.24
N ASN A 190 -6.53 -8.39 -6.41
CA ASN A 190 -7.14 -8.18 -5.09
C ASN A 190 -7.04 -9.41 -4.18
N GLY A 191 -5.95 -10.18 -4.31
CA GLY A 191 -5.71 -11.41 -3.58
C GLY A 191 -6.61 -12.59 -3.95
N CYS A 192 -7.43 -12.47 -5.01
CA CYS A 192 -8.35 -13.51 -5.47
C CYS A 192 -8.47 -13.46 -7.00
N GLY A 193 -7.72 -14.31 -7.70
CA GLY A 193 -7.68 -14.34 -9.16
C GLY A 193 -6.61 -15.31 -9.63
N LYS A 194 -6.15 -15.13 -10.87
CA LYS A 194 -5.17 -15.99 -11.51
C LYS A 194 -3.91 -15.23 -11.87
N ILE A 195 -2.76 -15.78 -11.50
CA ILE A 195 -1.44 -15.28 -11.91
C ILE A 195 -0.73 -16.42 -12.63
N CYS A 196 -0.22 -16.15 -13.81
CA CYS A 196 0.59 -17.08 -14.59
C CYS A 196 2.02 -16.53 -14.68
N ILE A 197 3.01 -17.37 -14.34
CA ILE A 197 4.43 -17.05 -14.47
C ILE A 197 5.03 -18.05 -15.45
N GLY A 198 5.52 -17.51 -16.56
CA GLY A 198 6.14 -18.29 -17.63
C GLY A 198 7.58 -17.91 -17.87
N THR A 199 8.33 -18.85 -18.46
CA THR A 199 9.67 -18.60 -19.01
C THR A 199 9.75 -19.19 -20.39
N SER A 200 10.45 -18.52 -21.31
CA SER A 200 10.73 -18.99 -22.66
C SER A 200 12.08 -18.45 -23.11
N VAL A 201 12.59 -18.99 -24.21
CA VAL A 201 13.76 -18.46 -24.90
C VAL A 201 13.33 -17.98 -26.27
N GLU A 202 13.50 -16.69 -26.54
CA GLU A 202 13.15 -16.00 -27.78
C GLU A 202 14.33 -15.14 -28.24
N ASP A 203 14.70 -15.20 -29.50
CA ASP A 203 15.75 -14.35 -30.11
C ASP A 203 17.04 -14.23 -29.30
N ASN A 204 17.53 -15.34 -28.75
CA ASN A 204 18.72 -15.40 -27.89
C ASN A 204 18.59 -14.61 -26.58
N GLN A 205 17.34 -14.45 -26.10
CA GLN A 205 17.00 -13.84 -24.82
C GLN A 205 16.18 -14.83 -23.98
N LEU A 206 16.42 -14.84 -22.69
CA LEU A 206 15.53 -15.43 -21.71
C LEU A 206 14.38 -14.45 -21.45
N VAL A 207 13.17 -14.90 -21.67
CA VAL A 207 11.96 -14.11 -21.39
C VAL A 207 11.29 -14.66 -20.16
N VAL A 208 11.04 -13.81 -19.18
CA VAL A 208 10.20 -14.11 -18.02
C VAL A 208 8.91 -13.32 -18.15
N GLU A 209 7.79 -14.03 -18.18
CA GLU A 209 6.46 -13.44 -18.31
C GLU A 209 5.68 -13.58 -17.00
N ILE A 210 5.10 -12.49 -16.53
CA ILE A 210 4.19 -12.46 -15.38
C ILE A 210 2.88 -11.88 -15.86
N MET A 211 1.82 -12.68 -15.84
CA MET A 211 0.49 -12.31 -16.33
C MET A 211 -0.52 -12.47 -15.21
N ASP A 212 -1.40 -11.48 -15.06
CA ASP A 212 -2.53 -11.50 -14.13
C ASP A 212 -3.85 -11.23 -14.84
N ASN A 213 -4.95 -11.72 -14.26
CA ASN A 213 -6.31 -11.45 -14.70
C ASN A 213 -7.01 -10.37 -13.88
N GLY A 214 -6.25 -9.44 -13.34
CA GLY A 214 -6.72 -8.36 -12.50
C GLY A 214 -7.44 -7.24 -13.24
N ARG A 215 -7.59 -6.12 -12.55
CA ARG A 215 -8.32 -4.94 -13.06
C ARG A 215 -7.70 -4.28 -14.29
N GLY A 216 -6.47 -4.59 -14.62
CA GLY A 216 -5.70 -3.92 -15.66
C GLY A 216 -5.17 -2.54 -15.27
N ILE A 217 -4.41 -1.93 -16.17
CA ILE A 217 -3.86 -0.59 -16.02
C ILE A 217 -4.60 0.34 -17.00
N PRO A 218 -5.33 1.37 -16.52
CA PRO A 218 -6.03 2.32 -17.40
C PRO A 218 -5.09 3.00 -18.39
N LEU A 219 -5.53 3.22 -19.63
CA LEU A 219 -4.73 3.79 -20.71
C LEU A 219 -4.12 5.14 -20.33
N GLU A 220 -4.86 5.95 -19.57
CA GLU A 220 -4.48 7.32 -19.19
C GLU A 220 -3.23 7.36 -18.30
N ILE A 221 -2.92 6.23 -17.62
CA ILE A 221 -1.78 6.15 -16.71
C ILE A 221 -0.68 5.23 -17.19
N GLN A 222 -0.88 4.48 -18.28
CA GLN A 222 0.11 3.51 -18.78
C GLN A 222 1.48 4.16 -19.10
N SER A 223 1.51 5.37 -19.62
CA SER A 223 2.75 6.11 -19.90
C SER A 223 3.53 6.52 -18.66
N ARG A 224 2.89 6.47 -17.48
CA ARG A 224 3.41 7.01 -16.23
C ARG A 224 3.82 5.93 -15.21
N ILE A 225 3.54 4.67 -15.46
CA ILE A 225 3.75 3.60 -14.47
C ILE A 225 5.22 3.40 -14.06
N PHE A 226 6.16 3.86 -14.88
CA PHE A 226 7.59 3.84 -14.58
C PHE A 226 8.10 5.19 -14.01
N GLU A 227 7.25 6.21 -13.88
CA GLU A 227 7.64 7.48 -13.25
C GLU A 227 7.93 7.27 -11.75
N PRO A 228 8.95 7.95 -11.20
CA PRO A 228 9.24 7.90 -9.77
C PRO A 228 8.04 8.33 -8.94
N PHE A 229 7.75 7.61 -7.88
CA PHE A 229 6.66 7.89 -6.92
C PHE A 229 5.24 7.80 -7.49
N PHE A 230 5.07 7.39 -8.74
CA PHE A 230 3.75 7.18 -9.30
C PHE A 230 3.12 5.89 -8.75
N THR A 231 1.94 6.03 -8.15
CA THR A 231 1.18 4.90 -7.60
C THR A 231 -0.33 5.17 -7.64
N THR A 232 -1.10 4.15 -7.96
CA THR A 232 -2.57 4.14 -7.86
C THR A 232 -3.07 3.52 -6.55
N LYS A 233 -2.15 3.02 -5.72
CA LYS A 233 -2.45 2.47 -4.40
C LYS A 233 -2.76 3.60 -3.42
N GLY A 234 -3.63 3.34 -2.44
CA GLY A 234 -3.97 4.32 -1.41
C GLY A 234 -2.74 4.85 -0.65
N VAL A 235 -2.90 5.99 -0.02
CA VAL A 235 -1.84 6.65 0.76
C VAL A 235 -1.23 5.67 1.77
N GLY A 236 0.08 5.41 1.64
CA GLY A 236 0.81 4.48 2.52
C GLY A 236 0.87 3.02 2.04
N SER A 237 0.19 2.66 0.93
CA SER A 237 0.14 1.27 0.44
C SER A 237 1.10 0.97 -0.71
N GLY A 238 1.77 1.98 -1.27
CA GLY A 238 2.74 1.81 -2.34
C GLY A 238 3.70 2.98 -2.42
N THR A 239 4.99 2.69 -2.64
CA THR A 239 6.05 3.72 -2.76
C THR A 239 6.10 4.38 -4.13
N GLY A 240 5.52 3.74 -5.16
CA GLY A 240 5.66 4.17 -6.55
C GLY A 240 7.08 4.03 -7.11
N LEU A 241 7.95 3.24 -6.47
CA LEU A 241 9.34 3.04 -6.88
C LEU A 241 9.60 1.65 -7.47
N GLY A 242 8.72 0.67 -7.22
CA GLY A 242 8.98 -0.73 -7.58
C GLY A 242 9.22 -0.96 -9.07
N LEU A 243 8.36 -0.42 -9.94
CA LEU A 243 8.51 -0.57 -11.39
C LEU A 243 9.74 0.18 -11.92
N LEU A 244 10.00 1.39 -11.45
CA LEU A 244 11.19 2.15 -11.81
C LEU A 244 12.48 1.40 -11.44
N ILE A 245 12.55 0.82 -10.22
CA ILE A 245 13.70 0.03 -9.77
C ILE A 245 13.86 -1.21 -10.63
N SER A 246 12.76 -1.90 -10.95
CA SER A 246 12.78 -3.08 -11.81
C SER A 246 13.31 -2.77 -13.21
N ASP A 247 12.84 -1.67 -13.82
CA ASP A 247 13.31 -1.21 -15.11
C ASP A 247 14.81 -0.92 -15.09
N ARG A 248 15.29 -0.18 -14.11
CA ARG A 248 16.73 0.13 -13.94
C ARG A 248 17.59 -1.12 -13.75
N ILE A 249 17.15 -2.06 -12.93
CA ILE A 249 17.87 -3.33 -12.74
C ILE A 249 17.97 -4.08 -14.06
N VAL A 250 16.87 -4.21 -14.78
CA VAL A 250 16.84 -4.97 -16.04
C VAL A 250 17.64 -4.23 -17.13
N ALA A 251 17.39 -2.94 -17.34
CA ALA A 251 18.05 -2.19 -18.41
C ALA A 251 19.51 -1.90 -18.11
N ASN A 252 19.84 -1.32 -16.95
CA ASN A 252 21.19 -0.82 -16.69
C ASN A 252 22.15 -1.91 -16.20
N ARG A 253 21.66 -2.91 -15.47
CA ARG A 253 22.51 -3.95 -14.89
C ARG A 253 22.57 -5.22 -15.74
N HIS A 254 21.51 -5.53 -16.47
CA HIS A 254 21.41 -6.77 -17.23
C HIS A 254 21.33 -6.57 -18.74
N ASN A 255 21.33 -5.31 -19.24
CA ASN A 255 21.15 -4.98 -20.67
C ASN A 255 19.89 -5.64 -21.25
N GLY A 256 18.87 -5.77 -20.44
CA GLY A 256 17.57 -6.33 -20.78
C GLY A 256 16.52 -5.25 -21.01
N GLU A 257 15.28 -5.66 -21.11
CA GLU A 257 14.13 -4.79 -21.34
C GLU A 257 12.92 -5.27 -20.55
N ILE A 258 12.09 -4.34 -20.05
CA ILE A 258 10.77 -4.64 -19.50
C ILE A 258 9.71 -4.09 -20.42
N GLU A 259 8.88 -4.97 -20.95
CA GLU A 259 7.70 -4.65 -21.75
C GLU A 259 6.45 -4.94 -20.95
N PHE A 260 5.35 -4.26 -21.26
CA PHE A 260 4.05 -4.60 -20.70
C PHE A 260 2.92 -4.39 -21.71
N GLU A 261 1.87 -5.19 -21.55
CA GLU A 261 0.60 -5.04 -22.23
C GLU A 261 -0.49 -5.11 -21.16
N SER A 262 -1.46 -4.20 -21.20
CA SER A 262 -2.54 -4.21 -20.21
C SER A 262 -3.87 -3.76 -20.79
N LYS A 263 -4.90 -4.49 -20.42
CA LYS A 263 -6.31 -4.20 -20.65
C LYS A 263 -7.11 -4.69 -19.44
N PRO A 264 -8.34 -4.26 -19.24
CA PRO A 264 -9.20 -4.80 -18.19
C PRO A 264 -9.30 -6.33 -18.26
N GLY A 265 -8.97 -7.00 -17.15
CA GLY A 265 -8.98 -8.47 -17.06
C GLY A 265 -7.68 -9.15 -17.52
N GLU A 266 -6.66 -8.42 -17.96
CA GLU A 266 -5.38 -9.00 -18.34
C GLU A 266 -4.28 -7.93 -18.27
N THR A 267 -3.25 -8.19 -17.46
CA THR A 267 -1.98 -7.46 -17.51
C THR A 267 -0.85 -8.46 -17.67
N ARG A 268 0.09 -8.13 -18.53
CA ARG A 268 1.25 -8.97 -18.86
C ARG A 268 2.50 -8.12 -18.81
N PHE A 269 3.43 -8.49 -17.94
CA PHE A 269 4.79 -7.96 -17.94
C PHE A 269 5.74 -9.00 -18.51
N ARG A 270 6.65 -8.57 -19.40
CA ARG A 270 7.72 -9.39 -19.98
C ARG A 270 9.06 -8.77 -19.64
N VAL A 271 9.92 -9.56 -19.04
CA VAL A 271 11.31 -9.20 -18.76
C VAL A 271 12.20 -10.01 -19.71
N ARG A 272 12.92 -9.31 -20.58
CA ARG A 272 13.85 -9.89 -21.55
C ARG A 272 15.28 -9.75 -21.05
N LEU A 273 16.00 -10.86 -20.95
CA LEU A 273 17.37 -10.91 -20.47
C LEU A 273 18.26 -11.58 -21.50
N PRO A 274 19.37 -10.97 -21.95
CA PRO A 274 20.26 -11.59 -22.93
C PRO A 274 20.92 -12.84 -22.38
N LEU A 275 20.92 -13.94 -23.15
CA LEU A 275 21.58 -15.19 -22.78
C LEU A 275 23.11 -15.07 -22.81
N VAL A 276 23.63 -14.27 -23.71
CA VAL A 276 25.08 -14.01 -23.85
C VAL A 276 25.31 -12.52 -23.62
N ARG A 277 26.09 -12.21 -22.59
CA ARG A 277 26.53 -10.84 -22.38
C ARG A 277 27.71 -10.55 -23.29
N THR A 278 27.58 -9.60 -24.23
CA THR A 278 28.70 -9.07 -24.99
C THR A 278 29.53 -8.17 -24.03
N PRO A 279 30.78 -8.52 -23.68
CA PRO A 279 31.61 -7.63 -22.85
C PRO A 279 31.86 -6.33 -23.63
N GLY A 280 31.45 -5.19 -23.05
CA GLY A 280 31.95 -3.89 -23.52
C GLY A 280 30.97 -2.96 -24.24
N GLN A 281 29.64 -3.12 -24.15
CA GLN A 281 28.76 -2.02 -24.53
C GLN A 281 28.54 -1.06 -23.38
N PRO A 282 28.88 0.25 -23.55
CA PRO A 282 28.59 1.23 -22.52
C PRO A 282 27.09 1.45 -22.40
N THR A 283 26.62 1.53 -21.15
CA THR A 283 25.26 1.91 -20.75
C THR A 283 24.80 3.11 -21.55
N LYS A 284 23.69 2.99 -22.30
CA LYS A 284 23.00 4.15 -22.85
C LYS A 284 22.47 4.97 -21.67
N ALA A 285 23.11 6.11 -21.42
CA ALA A 285 22.58 7.12 -20.53
C ALA A 285 21.36 7.76 -21.23
N HIS A 286 20.21 7.67 -20.58
CA HIS A 286 19.04 8.50 -20.89
C HIS A 286 18.82 9.48 -19.76
#